data_5b6e5cfead21cc3debb02bda9ced97d5
#
_entry.id   5b6e5cfead21cc3debb02bda9ced97d5
#
_cell.length_a   1.000
_cell.length_b   1.000
_cell.length_c   1.000
_cell.angle_alpha   90.00
_cell.angle_beta   90.00
_cell.angle_gamma   90.00
#
_symmetry.space_group_name_H-M   'P 1'
#
loop_
_entity.id
_entity.type
_entity.pdbx_description
1 polymer ?
#
loop_
_entity_poly.entity_id
_entity_poly.type
_entity_poly.pdbx_seq_one_letter_code
_entity_poly.pdbx_strand_id
1 'polypeptide(L)'
;MYTKAKHLKCLFLASSLILLFLFLTAGFNTVSAQTLNVTGTWKADIETQMGLMKYTYVLKQDGEKLTGKINRESDQGKSEVDLTEGKILGNSIAFVEIVKMQDNEIRIDYQGTFEADEMKLVRKVGDYGTKDIVLKRDKEIAAASPRQARPAQPIILGADDKAAFPPAPEGFDKKREGIATGRIEMVEYDSKSVGNKRKMMVYTPPGYSPNKKYPVLYLLHGIGGDETEWYKQGAPDVILDNLYADKKLVPMIVVLPNGRAQPNDRAEGNVYATAPAFENFEKDLLNDVIPFIESKYSVKMSRENRAIAGLSMGGGQSLNFGLGNLNTFSWIGGFSSAPNQKTPQILVPNPGETAQKLKLLWISCGDQDGLISFSQKLHAYLKENNVPHIWHLDSGKHEFKVWKNDLYLFSQLLFK
;
A
#
# COMPACT_ATOMS: atom_id res chain seq x y z
N MET A 1 -16.61 74.58 41.07
CA MET A 1 -15.99 75.91 40.85
C MET A 1 -15.23 75.80 39.53
N TYR A 2 -15.77 76.43 38.54
CA TYR A 2 -15.20 77.50 37.69
C TYR A 2 -13.84 77.14 37.06
N THR A 3 -13.54 77.29 35.82
CA THR A 3 -14.03 77.86 34.58
C THR A 3 -12.89 77.84 33.59
N LYS A 4 -13.16 77.63 32.42
CA LYS A 4 -13.12 78.31 31.13
C LYS A 4 -12.00 77.97 30.17
N ALA A 5 -12.53 77.68 29.02
CA ALA A 5 -11.95 77.74 27.67
C ALA A 5 -11.13 78.98 27.34
N LYS A 6 -10.25 78.83 26.32
CA LYS A 6 -10.25 79.76 25.15
C LYS A 6 -9.35 79.26 24.00
N HIS A 7 -9.91 79.39 22.85
CA HIS A 7 -9.33 79.35 21.50
C HIS A 7 -8.12 80.26 21.26
N LEU A 8 -7.22 79.89 20.31
CA LEU A 8 -6.81 80.87 19.31
C LEU A 8 -6.23 80.19 18.05
N LYS A 9 -6.54 80.77 16.93
CA LYS A 9 -6.30 80.40 15.54
C LYS A 9 -4.95 80.87 15.00
N CYS A 10 -4.52 80.24 13.85
CA CYS A 10 -3.78 80.78 12.69
C CYS A 10 -2.31 81.06 12.83
N LEU A 11 -1.43 80.66 11.94
CA LEU A 11 -1.22 81.10 10.54
C LEU A 11 -0.04 80.36 9.91
N PHE A 12 -0.14 80.17 8.61
CA PHE A 12 0.81 79.72 7.60
C PHE A 12 2.26 80.17 7.76
N LEU A 13 3.23 79.30 7.36
CA LEU A 13 4.31 79.67 6.49
C LEU A 13 4.95 78.46 5.84
N ALA A 14 5.02 78.47 4.52
CA ALA A 14 5.68 77.49 3.66
C ALA A 14 7.21 77.65 3.72
N SER A 15 7.92 76.53 3.73
CA SER A 15 9.31 76.50 3.35
C SER A 15 9.65 75.16 2.71
N SER A 16 9.97 75.24 1.42
CA SER A 16 10.48 74.13 0.59
C SER A 16 11.82 73.62 1.11
N LEU A 17 11.90 72.31 1.32
CA LEU A 17 13.18 71.65 1.41
C LEU A 17 13.17 70.39 0.54
N ILE A 18 13.94 70.40 -0.51
CA ILE A 18 14.20 69.30 -1.42
C ILE A 18 14.97 68.24 -0.64
N LEU A 19 14.42 67.06 -0.46
CA LEU A 19 15.15 65.88 0.04
C LEU A 19 15.15 64.78 -1.01
N LEU A 20 16.34 64.39 -1.35
CA LEU A 20 16.83 63.40 -2.29
C LEU A 20 16.23 62.01 -1.92
N PHE A 21 15.38 61.44 -2.80
CA PHE A 21 14.89 60.08 -2.68
C PHE A 21 15.94 59.06 -3.14
N LEU A 22 16.60 58.40 -2.21
CA LEU A 22 17.28 57.14 -2.45
C LEU A 22 16.23 56.02 -2.63
N PHE A 23 16.10 55.52 -3.84
CA PHE A 23 15.32 54.31 -4.10
C PHE A 23 16.01 53.12 -3.47
N LEU A 24 15.57 52.68 -2.30
CA LEU A 24 15.78 51.31 -1.82
C LEU A 24 14.73 50.43 -2.51
N THR A 25 15.13 49.62 -3.49
CA THR A 25 14.32 48.56 -4.05
C THR A 25 14.22 47.44 -3.01
N ALA A 26 13.24 47.53 -2.13
CA ALA A 26 12.82 46.37 -1.34
C ALA A 26 12.12 45.40 -2.30
N GLY A 27 12.75 44.28 -2.60
CA GLY A 27 12.14 43.19 -3.35
C GLY A 27 10.90 42.70 -2.58
N PHE A 28 9.72 43.01 -3.08
CA PHE A 28 8.50 42.36 -2.66
C PHE A 28 8.58 40.91 -3.17
N ASN A 29 8.96 39.98 -2.32
CA ASN A 29 8.64 38.58 -2.52
C ASN A 29 7.12 38.45 -2.50
N THR A 30 6.50 38.42 -3.66
CA THR A 30 5.11 37.98 -3.80
C THR A 30 5.08 36.51 -3.44
N VAL A 31 4.74 36.21 -2.20
CA VAL A 31 4.28 34.86 -1.81
C VAL A 31 3.04 34.62 -2.69
N SER A 32 3.20 33.77 -3.69
CA SER A 32 2.08 33.28 -4.48
C SER A 32 1.11 32.65 -3.51
N ALA A 33 -0.04 33.25 -3.28
CA ALA A 33 -1.14 32.63 -2.52
C ALA A 33 -1.50 31.36 -3.28
N GLN A 34 -1.19 30.23 -2.70
CA GLN A 34 -1.58 28.92 -3.23
C GLN A 34 -3.09 28.92 -3.26
N THR A 35 -3.70 28.95 -4.44
CA THR A 35 -5.16 28.91 -4.60
C THR A 35 -5.64 27.61 -4.00
N LEU A 36 -6.34 27.70 -2.87
CA LEU A 36 -6.96 26.56 -2.21
C LEU A 36 -7.95 25.92 -3.19
N ASN A 37 -7.83 24.62 -3.41
CA ASN A 37 -8.67 23.86 -4.32
C ASN A 37 -9.21 22.62 -3.62
N VAL A 38 -10.55 22.47 -3.63
CA VAL A 38 -11.25 21.34 -2.98
C VAL A 38 -11.31 20.08 -3.86
N THR A 39 -10.89 20.15 -5.12
CA THR A 39 -10.90 18.98 -6.00
C THR A 39 -10.13 17.82 -5.38
N GLY A 40 -10.77 16.66 -5.33
CA GLY A 40 -10.22 15.44 -4.76
C GLY A 40 -11.23 14.66 -3.94
N THR A 41 -10.75 13.65 -3.25
CA THR A 41 -11.55 12.77 -2.39
C THR A 41 -11.41 13.20 -0.95
N TRP A 42 -12.56 13.27 -0.25
CA TRP A 42 -12.65 13.62 1.15
C TRP A 42 -13.46 12.57 1.90
N LYS A 43 -13.07 12.25 3.12
CA LYS A 43 -13.71 11.22 3.94
C LYS A 43 -14.15 11.78 5.29
N ALA A 44 -15.28 11.26 5.78
CA ALA A 44 -15.75 11.48 7.13
C ALA A 44 -16.50 10.24 7.63
N ASP A 45 -16.30 9.90 8.89
CA ASP A 45 -17.13 8.95 9.62
C ASP A 45 -18.18 9.74 10.41
N ILE A 46 -19.46 9.54 10.09
CA ILE A 46 -20.56 10.31 10.67
C ILE A 46 -21.46 9.36 11.47
N GLU A 47 -21.51 9.58 12.78
CA GLU A 47 -22.43 8.87 13.64
C GLU A 47 -23.85 9.42 13.44
N THR A 48 -24.79 8.58 13.04
CA THR A 48 -26.19 8.89 12.77
C THR A 48 -27.09 8.08 13.69
N GLN A 49 -28.41 8.37 13.70
CA GLN A 49 -29.39 7.55 14.44
C GLN A 49 -29.46 6.09 13.93
N MET A 50 -28.98 5.82 12.72
CA MET A 50 -28.90 4.49 12.12
C MET A 50 -27.51 3.83 12.28
N GLY A 51 -26.65 4.38 13.16
CA GLY A 51 -25.30 3.92 13.39
C GLY A 51 -24.23 4.73 12.67
N LEU A 52 -22.99 4.22 12.70
CA LEU A 52 -21.85 4.84 12.05
C LEU A 52 -21.93 4.68 10.53
N MET A 53 -21.91 5.81 9.83
CA MET A 53 -21.91 5.87 8.36
C MET A 53 -20.59 6.42 7.86
N LYS A 54 -19.97 5.74 6.92
CA LYS A 54 -18.75 6.21 6.24
C LYS A 54 -19.14 6.98 4.99
N TYR A 55 -18.71 8.24 4.95
CA TYR A 55 -18.94 9.13 3.82
C TYR A 55 -17.66 9.33 3.03
N THR A 56 -17.78 9.25 1.71
CA THR A 56 -16.72 9.62 0.77
C THR A 56 -17.27 10.63 -0.22
N TYR A 57 -16.70 11.82 -0.23
CA TYR A 57 -17.06 12.91 -1.12
C TYR A 57 -15.99 13.02 -2.22
N VAL A 58 -16.37 12.81 -3.47
CA VAL A 58 -15.51 13.02 -4.64
C VAL A 58 -15.86 14.36 -5.24
N LEU A 59 -15.06 15.39 -4.99
CA LEU A 59 -15.35 16.78 -5.33
C LEU A 59 -14.55 17.26 -6.52
N LYS A 60 -15.16 18.11 -7.36
CA LYS A 60 -14.52 18.81 -8.48
C LYS A 60 -14.90 20.28 -8.45
N GLN A 61 -13.90 21.13 -8.32
CA GLN A 61 -14.04 22.59 -8.38
C GLN A 61 -13.72 23.10 -9.79
N ASP A 62 -14.58 23.97 -10.32
CA ASP A 62 -14.36 24.71 -11.55
C ASP A 62 -14.75 26.19 -11.28
N GLY A 63 -13.76 27.01 -10.96
CA GLY A 63 -13.99 28.36 -10.45
C GLY A 63 -14.79 28.36 -9.16
N GLU A 64 -15.94 29.02 -9.15
CA GLU A 64 -16.88 29.04 -8.02
C GLU A 64 -17.87 27.88 -8.01
N LYS A 65 -17.91 27.10 -9.07
CA LYS A 65 -18.81 25.95 -9.20
C LYS A 65 -18.19 24.71 -8.57
N LEU A 66 -18.97 24.02 -7.73
CA LEU A 66 -18.64 22.73 -7.17
C LEU A 66 -19.55 21.64 -7.73
N THR A 67 -18.97 20.55 -8.18
CA THR A 67 -19.67 19.33 -8.60
C THR A 67 -19.03 18.13 -7.92
N GLY A 68 -19.72 17.00 -7.85
CA GLY A 68 -19.13 15.79 -7.28
C GLY A 68 -20.18 14.75 -6.91
N LYS A 69 -19.68 13.67 -6.29
CA LYS A 69 -20.45 12.53 -5.82
C LYS A 69 -20.25 12.29 -4.35
N ILE A 70 -21.31 11.88 -3.68
CA ILE A 70 -21.33 11.52 -2.27
C ILE A 70 -21.63 10.03 -2.17
N ASN A 71 -20.66 9.26 -1.71
CA ASN A 71 -20.80 7.84 -1.43
C ASN A 71 -21.01 7.63 0.05
N ARG A 72 -22.01 6.82 0.40
CA ARG A 72 -22.32 6.44 1.78
C ARG A 72 -22.24 4.93 1.92
N GLU A 73 -21.62 4.50 2.99
CA GLU A 73 -21.48 3.10 3.34
C GLU A 73 -21.92 2.87 4.79
N SER A 74 -22.81 1.91 5.01
CA SER A 74 -23.27 1.45 6.31
C SER A 74 -23.38 -0.08 6.31
N ASP A 75 -23.70 -0.67 7.45
CA ASP A 75 -23.99 -2.10 7.57
C ASP A 75 -25.17 -2.56 6.68
N GLN A 76 -26.00 -1.64 6.23
CA GLN A 76 -27.16 -1.90 5.36
C GLN A 76 -26.87 -1.79 3.87
N GLY A 77 -25.64 -1.41 3.48
CA GLY A 77 -25.22 -1.31 2.09
C GLY A 77 -24.55 0.01 1.72
N LYS A 78 -24.34 0.17 0.41
CA LYS A 78 -23.70 1.36 -0.19
C LYS A 78 -24.70 2.11 -1.06
N SER A 79 -24.60 3.43 -1.07
CA SER A 79 -25.36 4.28 -1.96
C SER A 79 -24.51 5.45 -2.45
N GLU A 80 -24.77 5.90 -3.69
CA GLU A 80 -24.10 7.03 -4.31
C GLU A 80 -25.16 8.04 -4.79
N VAL A 81 -24.90 9.33 -4.55
CA VAL A 81 -25.72 10.43 -5.07
C VAL A 81 -24.82 11.54 -5.60
N ASP A 82 -25.29 12.27 -6.60
CA ASP A 82 -24.63 13.49 -7.08
C ASP A 82 -24.92 14.63 -6.09
N LEU A 83 -23.91 15.45 -5.76
CA LEU A 83 -24.14 16.68 -5.04
C LEU A 83 -24.81 17.73 -5.96
N THR A 84 -25.68 18.54 -5.39
CA THR A 84 -26.35 19.63 -6.08
C THR A 84 -26.06 20.96 -5.40
N GLU A 85 -26.39 22.09 -6.07
CA GLU A 85 -26.24 23.46 -5.56
C GLU A 85 -24.80 23.77 -5.05
N GLY A 86 -23.77 23.09 -5.60
CA GLY A 86 -22.41 23.23 -5.14
C GLY A 86 -21.77 24.56 -5.50
N LYS A 87 -21.26 25.29 -4.49
CA LYS A 87 -20.61 26.61 -4.62
C LYS A 87 -19.35 26.72 -3.77
N ILE A 88 -18.38 27.46 -4.29
CA ILE A 88 -17.13 27.84 -3.62
C ILE A 88 -17.01 29.35 -3.68
N LEU A 89 -16.68 29.98 -2.53
CA LEU A 89 -16.38 31.41 -2.47
C LEU A 89 -15.18 31.62 -1.53
N GLY A 90 -14.01 31.86 -2.11
CA GLY A 90 -12.75 31.89 -1.35
C GLY A 90 -12.45 30.51 -0.72
N ASN A 91 -12.43 30.43 0.60
CA ASN A 91 -12.31 29.20 1.36
C ASN A 91 -13.65 28.65 1.90
N SER A 92 -14.77 29.29 1.54
CA SER A 92 -16.10 28.85 1.92
C SER A 92 -16.65 27.86 0.89
N ILE A 93 -17.36 26.86 1.36
CA ILE A 93 -17.98 25.81 0.56
C ILE A 93 -19.43 25.59 1.00
N ALA A 94 -20.32 25.38 0.03
CA ALA A 94 -21.69 24.96 0.27
C ALA A 94 -22.15 24.00 -0.81
N PHE A 95 -22.94 22.99 -0.45
CA PHE A 95 -23.55 22.03 -1.38
C PHE A 95 -24.71 21.29 -0.71
N VAL A 96 -25.51 20.61 -1.53
CA VAL A 96 -26.69 19.86 -1.09
C VAL A 96 -26.59 18.41 -1.53
N GLU A 97 -27.06 17.51 -0.67
CA GLU A 97 -27.31 16.10 -0.92
C GLU A 97 -28.80 15.80 -0.82
N ILE A 98 -29.37 15.10 -1.81
CA ILE A 98 -30.75 14.63 -1.75
C ILE A 98 -30.76 13.14 -1.53
N VAL A 99 -31.33 12.71 -0.42
CA VAL A 99 -31.45 11.29 -0.04
C VAL A 99 -32.88 10.83 -0.27
N LYS A 100 -33.05 9.80 -1.12
CA LYS A 100 -34.35 9.16 -1.33
C LYS A 100 -34.53 8.02 -0.32
N MET A 101 -35.59 8.10 0.48
CA MET A 101 -35.99 7.04 1.42
C MET A 101 -37.46 6.68 1.13
N GLN A 102 -37.66 5.55 0.44
CA GLN A 102 -38.97 5.11 -0.06
C GLN A 102 -39.63 6.24 -0.91
N ASP A 103 -40.77 6.80 -0.48
CA ASP A 103 -41.51 7.86 -1.18
C ASP A 103 -41.11 9.28 -0.73
N ASN A 104 -40.13 9.45 0.17
CA ASN A 104 -39.72 10.73 0.70
C ASN A 104 -38.29 11.09 0.23
N GLU A 105 -38.10 12.40 -0.06
CA GLU A 105 -36.80 12.99 -0.30
C GLU A 105 -36.36 13.81 0.92
N ILE A 106 -35.16 13.52 1.44
CA ILE A 106 -34.58 14.28 2.55
C ILE A 106 -33.46 15.15 1.97
N ARG A 107 -33.61 16.46 2.12
CA ARG A 107 -32.60 17.46 1.78
C ARG A 107 -31.59 17.54 2.92
N ILE A 108 -30.30 17.46 2.58
CA ILE A 108 -29.21 17.67 3.51
C ILE A 108 -28.33 18.81 2.99
N ASP A 109 -28.25 19.89 3.75
CA ASP A 109 -27.45 21.07 3.42
C ASP A 109 -26.09 20.96 4.10
N TYR A 110 -25.03 21.25 3.37
CA TYR A 110 -23.66 21.34 3.86
C TYR A 110 -23.13 22.75 3.65
N GLN A 111 -22.59 23.36 4.69
CA GLN A 111 -21.97 24.68 4.62
C GLN A 111 -20.78 24.77 5.57
N GLY A 112 -19.69 25.40 5.15
CA GLY A 112 -18.53 25.59 6.00
C GLY A 112 -17.29 26.12 5.28
N THR A 113 -16.13 25.75 5.79
CA THR A 113 -14.83 26.22 5.27
C THR A 113 -13.89 25.05 5.03
N PHE A 114 -12.91 25.26 4.16
CA PHE A 114 -11.88 24.26 3.86
C PHE A 114 -10.47 24.86 3.85
N GLU A 115 -9.52 24.03 4.21
CA GLU A 115 -8.07 24.24 4.12
C GLU A 115 -7.48 23.16 3.20
N ALA A 116 -6.16 23.08 3.13
CA ALA A 116 -5.50 22.14 2.22
C ALA A 116 -5.97 20.68 2.41
N ASP A 117 -6.06 20.21 3.66
CA ASP A 117 -6.31 18.80 4.00
C ASP A 117 -7.51 18.57 4.93
N GLU A 118 -8.18 19.63 5.35
CA GLU A 118 -9.32 19.58 6.28
C GLU A 118 -10.47 20.47 5.83
N MET A 119 -11.71 19.98 5.97
CA MET A 119 -12.92 20.71 5.66
C MET A 119 -13.86 20.61 6.86
N LYS A 120 -14.25 21.74 7.42
CA LYS A 120 -15.19 21.84 8.55
C LYS A 120 -16.54 22.27 8.04
N LEU A 121 -17.54 21.41 8.16
CA LEU A 121 -18.87 21.64 7.64
C LEU A 121 -19.92 21.51 8.74
N VAL A 122 -20.92 22.36 8.64
CA VAL A 122 -22.20 22.19 9.31
C VAL A 122 -23.10 21.40 8.36
N ARG A 123 -23.56 20.22 8.80
CA ARG A 123 -24.48 19.33 8.09
C ARG A 123 -25.87 19.46 8.69
N LYS A 124 -26.84 19.99 7.93
CA LYS A 124 -28.24 20.13 8.33
C LYS A 124 -29.09 19.12 7.56
N VAL A 125 -29.79 18.25 8.27
CA VAL A 125 -30.64 17.17 7.71
C VAL A 125 -32.11 17.57 7.81
N GLY A 126 -32.66 18.21 6.78
CA GLY A 126 -34.04 18.68 6.79
C GLY A 126 -34.40 19.35 8.12
N ASP A 127 -35.49 18.85 8.77
CA ASP A 127 -35.92 19.28 10.10
C ASP A 127 -35.40 18.41 11.24
N TYR A 128 -34.59 17.38 10.94
CA TYR A 128 -34.09 16.40 11.93
C TYR A 128 -32.90 16.89 12.76
N GLY A 129 -32.26 18.00 12.38
CA GLY A 129 -31.21 18.62 13.15
C GLY A 129 -29.95 18.98 12.37
N THR A 130 -28.97 19.50 13.11
CA THR A 130 -27.73 20.03 12.59
C THR A 130 -26.55 19.35 13.33
N LYS A 131 -25.50 19.02 12.62
CA LYS A 131 -24.29 18.42 13.19
C LYS A 131 -23.04 18.99 12.51
N ASP A 132 -22.04 19.32 13.32
CA ASP A 132 -20.72 19.67 12.82
C ASP A 132 -19.98 18.40 12.41
N ILE A 133 -19.37 18.43 11.25
CA ILE A 133 -18.57 17.33 10.72
C ILE A 133 -17.24 17.85 10.20
N VAL A 134 -16.22 17.01 10.28
CA VAL A 134 -14.90 17.30 9.74
C VAL A 134 -14.58 16.26 8.68
N LEU A 135 -14.35 16.72 7.46
CA LEU A 135 -13.86 15.90 6.37
C LEU A 135 -12.35 16.05 6.29
N LYS A 136 -11.67 14.93 6.12
CA LYS A 136 -10.24 14.92 5.85
C LYS A 136 -10.00 14.56 4.39
N ARG A 137 -9.04 15.27 3.78
CA ARG A 137 -8.64 14.96 2.42
C ARG A 137 -8.01 13.56 2.40
N ASP A 138 -8.56 12.71 1.55
CA ASP A 138 -7.96 11.41 1.29
C ASP A 138 -6.70 11.61 0.44
N LYS A 139 -5.54 11.51 1.08
CA LYS A 139 -4.24 11.67 0.40
C LYS A 139 -3.93 10.51 -0.54
N GLU A 140 -4.69 9.42 -0.45
CA GLU A 140 -4.46 8.23 -1.27
C GLU A 140 -5.07 8.30 -2.66
N ILE A 141 -6.00 9.21 -2.97
CA ILE A 141 -6.60 9.30 -4.31
C ILE A 141 -6.80 10.75 -4.75
N ALA A 142 -5.73 11.46 -4.99
CA ALA A 142 -5.78 12.59 -5.91
C ALA A 142 -5.52 12.10 -7.34
N ALA A 143 -6.30 11.15 -7.86
CA ALA A 143 -6.39 10.84 -9.30
C ALA A 143 -7.34 9.67 -9.59
N ALA A 144 -8.64 9.94 -9.66
CA ALA A 144 -9.50 9.12 -10.50
C ALA A 144 -10.42 10.03 -11.32
N SER A 145 -9.84 10.88 -12.13
CA SER A 145 -10.36 11.15 -13.47
C SER A 145 -10.21 9.87 -14.28
N PRO A 146 -11.11 9.57 -15.28
CA PRO A 146 -10.82 8.46 -16.18
C PRO A 146 -9.40 8.69 -16.68
N ARG A 147 -8.49 7.81 -16.33
CA ARG A 147 -7.11 7.86 -16.78
C ARG A 147 -7.13 7.85 -18.29
N GLN A 148 -7.00 9.01 -18.90
CA GLN A 148 -6.08 9.06 -20.03
C GLN A 148 -4.79 8.51 -19.43
N ALA A 149 -4.37 7.36 -19.95
CA ALA A 149 -3.12 6.74 -19.53
C ALA A 149 -2.07 7.84 -19.50
N ARG A 150 -1.64 8.26 -18.29
CA ARG A 150 -0.41 9.08 -18.20
C ARG A 150 0.61 8.25 -18.96
N PRO A 151 1.34 8.85 -19.91
CA PRO A 151 2.47 8.15 -20.50
C PRO A 151 3.28 7.61 -19.33
N ALA A 152 3.51 6.30 -19.32
CA ALA A 152 4.28 5.65 -18.28
C ALA A 152 5.52 6.49 -18.06
N GLN A 153 5.79 6.91 -16.83
CA GLN A 153 7.03 7.64 -16.55
C GLN A 153 8.17 6.76 -17.07
N PRO A 154 9.09 7.26 -17.84
CA PRO A 154 10.17 6.45 -18.38
C PRO A 154 10.88 5.78 -17.20
N ILE A 155 11.05 4.47 -17.27
CA ILE A 155 11.85 3.73 -16.30
C ILE A 155 13.27 4.22 -16.46
N ILE A 156 13.84 4.76 -15.38
CA ILE A 156 15.22 5.25 -15.36
C ILE A 156 16.05 4.23 -14.59
N LEU A 157 16.95 3.57 -15.31
CA LEU A 157 17.89 2.63 -14.71
C LEU A 157 19.17 3.34 -14.30
N GLY A 158 19.61 3.10 -13.05
CA GLY A 158 20.88 3.57 -12.52
C GLY A 158 22.01 2.57 -12.77
N ALA A 159 23.23 2.91 -12.39
CA ALA A 159 24.40 2.06 -12.56
C ALA A 159 24.33 0.73 -11.76
N ASP A 160 23.58 0.71 -10.68
CA ASP A 160 23.36 -0.47 -9.82
C ASP A 160 22.22 -1.38 -10.32
N ASP A 161 21.40 -0.87 -11.24
CA ASP A 161 20.25 -1.60 -11.77
C ASP A 161 20.70 -2.62 -12.81
N LYS A 162 21.13 -3.78 -12.33
CA LYS A 162 21.67 -4.86 -13.14
C LYS A 162 21.38 -6.23 -12.53
N ALA A 163 21.47 -7.25 -13.34
CA ALA A 163 21.37 -8.64 -12.89
C ALA A 163 22.53 -8.99 -11.94
N ALA A 164 22.20 -9.42 -10.73
CA ALA A 164 23.18 -9.94 -9.76
C ALA A 164 23.61 -11.39 -10.09
N PHE A 165 22.79 -12.11 -10.83
CA PHE A 165 23.00 -13.50 -11.25
C PHE A 165 22.62 -13.65 -12.73
N PRO A 166 23.19 -14.65 -13.43
CA PRO A 166 22.70 -15.03 -14.75
C PRO A 166 21.26 -15.55 -14.65
N PRO A 167 20.46 -15.42 -15.71
CA PRO A 167 19.09 -15.92 -15.72
C PRO A 167 19.06 -17.44 -15.54
N ALA A 168 17.93 -17.96 -15.07
CA ALA A 168 17.69 -19.40 -15.01
C ALA A 168 17.87 -20.02 -16.40
N PRO A 169 18.42 -21.24 -16.49
CA PRO A 169 18.62 -21.93 -17.76
C PRO A 169 17.27 -22.24 -18.43
N GLU A 170 17.28 -22.33 -19.75
CA GLU A 170 16.08 -22.72 -20.49
C GLU A 170 15.51 -24.04 -19.96
N GLY A 171 14.20 -24.12 -19.81
CA GLY A 171 13.49 -25.30 -19.31
C GLY A 171 13.56 -25.51 -17.80
N PHE A 172 14.10 -24.57 -17.02
CA PHE A 172 14.17 -24.67 -15.55
C PHE A 172 12.79 -24.87 -14.90
N ASP A 173 11.74 -24.36 -15.53
CA ASP A 173 10.32 -24.42 -15.11
C ASP A 173 9.52 -25.50 -15.89
N LYS A 174 10.20 -26.39 -16.58
CA LYS A 174 9.59 -27.53 -17.31
C LYS A 174 9.76 -28.81 -16.51
N LYS A 175 8.65 -29.57 -16.46
CA LYS A 175 8.66 -30.89 -15.81
C LYS A 175 9.68 -31.81 -16.45
N ARG A 176 10.56 -32.40 -15.64
CA ARG A 176 11.56 -33.37 -16.06
C ARG A 176 11.10 -34.78 -15.71
N GLU A 177 11.27 -35.70 -16.64
CA GLU A 177 11.01 -37.12 -16.40
C GLU A 177 12.16 -37.78 -15.66
N GLY A 178 11.88 -38.87 -14.94
CA GLY A 178 12.87 -39.68 -14.27
C GLY A 178 13.51 -39.06 -13.01
N ILE A 179 13.05 -37.91 -12.55
CA ILE A 179 13.47 -37.31 -11.28
C ILE A 179 12.48 -37.63 -10.15
N ALA A 180 12.94 -37.62 -8.92
CA ALA A 180 12.08 -37.67 -7.77
C ALA A 180 11.33 -36.35 -7.64
N THR A 181 10.01 -36.40 -7.40
CA THR A 181 9.15 -35.23 -7.26
C THR A 181 8.60 -35.09 -5.86
N GLY A 182 8.38 -33.83 -5.46
CA GLY A 182 7.66 -33.49 -4.24
C GLY A 182 6.16 -33.70 -4.36
N ARG A 183 5.43 -33.40 -3.29
CA ARG A 183 3.98 -33.43 -3.29
C ARG A 183 3.48 -32.03 -2.93
N ILE A 184 2.52 -31.54 -3.70
CA ILE A 184 1.77 -30.31 -3.39
C ILE A 184 0.33 -30.66 -3.11
N GLU A 185 -0.24 -30.12 -2.03
CA GLU A 185 -1.61 -30.42 -1.62
C GLU A 185 -2.31 -29.14 -1.09
N MET A 186 -3.64 -29.12 -1.26
CA MET A 186 -4.49 -28.11 -0.64
C MET A 186 -4.78 -28.51 0.79
N VAL A 187 -4.59 -27.56 1.72
CA VAL A 187 -4.80 -27.76 3.15
C VAL A 187 -5.72 -26.69 3.69
N GLU A 188 -6.67 -27.07 4.54
CA GLU A 188 -7.54 -26.15 5.28
C GLU A 188 -7.03 -25.98 6.71
N TYR A 189 -7.19 -24.77 7.24
CA TYR A 189 -6.89 -24.43 8.63
C TYR A 189 -7.94 -23.48 9.19
N ASP A 190 -8.09 -23.49 10.51
CA ASP A 190 -8.95 -22.54 11.21
C ASP A 190 -8.17 -21.26 11.50
N SER A 191 -8.51 -20.16 10.84
CA SER A 191 -7.96 -18.86 11.12
C SER A 191 -8.77 -18.17 12.21
N LYS A 192 -8.19 -18.05 13.38
CA LYS A 192 -8.78 -17.28 14.49
C LYS A 192 -8.70 -15.78 14.22
N SER A 193 -7.66 -15.35 13.52
CA SER A 193 -7.43 -13.95 13.16
C SER A 193 -8.47 -13.41 12.19
N VAL A 194 -9.02 -14.27 11.31
CA VAL A 194 -10.07 -13.90 10.34
C VAL A 194 -11.46 -14.37 10.77
N GLY A 195 -11.52 -15.40 11.62
CA GLY A 195 -12.77 -15.96 12.15
C GLY A 195 -13.43 -17.00 11.26
N ASN A 196 -12.70 -17.60 10.30
CA ASN A 196 -13.22 -18.62 9.40
C ASN A 196 -12.18 -19.69 9.03
N LYS A 197 -12.62 -20.72 8.27
CA LYS A 197 -11.69 -21.67 7.63
C LYS A 197 -11.08 -21.03 6.40
N ARG A 198 -9.75 -21.12 6.31
CA ARG A 198 -8.96 -20.64 5.19
C ARG A 198 -8.14 -21.76 4.56
N LYS A 199 -7.64 -21.51 3.35
CA LYS A 199 -6.89 -22.48 2.56
C LYS A 199 -5.48 -22.01 2.27
N MET A 200 -4.58 -22.99 2.13
CA MET A 200 -3.23 -22.78 1.62
C MET A 200 -2.81 -24.02 0.82
N MET A 201 -1.89 -23.86 -0.11
CA MET A 201 -1.21 -25.01 -0.70
C MET A 201 0.12 -25.25 0.04
N VAL A 202 0.47 -26.51 0.20
CA VAL A 202 1.72 -26.92 0.87
C VAL A 202 2.47 -27.90 -0.02
N TYR A 203 3.68 -27.51 -0.39
CA TYR A 203 4.63 -28.39 -1.06
C TYR A 203 5.55 -29.02 -0.04
N THR A 204 5.72 -30.34 -0.12
CA THR A 204 6.73 -31.13 0.61
C THR A 204 7.76 -31.69 -0.38
N PRO A 205 9.08 -31.63 -0.05
CA PRO A 205 10.14 -31.99 -0.99
C PRO A 205 10.16 -33.50 -1.30
N PRO A 206 10.80 -33.91 -2.40
CA PRO A 206 11.01 -35.31 -2.72
C PRO A 206 11.61 -36.07 -1.53
N GLY A 207 11.02 -37.23 -1.21
CA GLY A 207 11.46 -38.04 -0.06
C GLY A 207 11.14 -37.42 1.31
N TYR A 208 10.14 -36.54 1.39
CA TYR A 208 9.66 -36.02 2.69
C TYR A 208 9.36 -37.15 3.67
N SER A 209 9.85 -36.98 4.89
CA SER A 209 9.62 -37.91 5.99
C SER A 209 9.29 -37.16 7.29
N PRO A 210 8.30 -37.60 8.06
CA PRO A 210 7.96 -36.99 9.37
C PRO A 210 9.09 -37.13 10.39
N ASN A 211 10.03 -38.04 10.17
CA ASN A 211 11.20 -38.26 11.04
C ASN A 211 12.35 -37.30 10.77
N LYS A 212 12.27 -36.46 9.74
CA LYS A 212 13.30 -35.49 9.36
C LYS A 212 12.69 -34.09 9.38
N LYS A 213 13.37 -33.13 10.02
CA LYS A 213 12.90 -31.75 10.09
C LYS A 213 13.38 -30.90 8.92
N TYR A 214 12.50 -30.07 8.36
CA TYR A 214 12.74 -29.25 7.19
C TYR A 214 12.59 -27.75 7.51
N PRO A 215 13.39 -26.86 6.90
CA PRO A 215 13.13 -25.45 6.91
C PRO A 215 11.87 -25.12 6.07
N VAL A 216 11.30 -23.93 6.25
CA VAL A 216 10.02 -23.52 5.62
C VAL A 216 10.17 -22.19 4.90
N LEU A 217 9.70 -22.14 3.65
CA LEU A 217 9.47 -20.92 2.87
C LEU A 217 7.98 -20.64 2.81
N TYR A 218 7.54 -19.44 3.24
CA TYR A 218 6.21 -18.90 2.99
C TYR A 218 6.28 -18.05 1.72
N LEU A 219 5.55 -18.44 0.66
CA LEU A 219 5.60 -17.84 -0.67
C LEU A 219 4.26 -17.19 -1.02
N LEU A 220 4.24 -15.85 -1.05
CA LEU A 220 3.02 -15.03 -1.10
C LEU A 220 2.66 -14.60 -2.52
N HIS A 221 1.36 -14.60 -2.83
CA HIS A 221 0.77 -14.25 -4.12
C HIS A 221 0.51 -12.73 -4.28
N GLY A 222 0.12 -12.31 -5.49
CA GLY A 222 -0.23 -10.92 -5.82
C GLY A 222 -1.69 -10.56 -5.52
N ILE A 223 -2.07 -9.29 -5.81
CA ILE A 223 -3.40 -8.76 -5.50
C ILE A 223 -4.53 -9.46 -6.25
N GLY A 224 -4.27 -9.95 -7.46
CA GLY A 224 -5.25 -10.67 -8.30
C GLY A 224 -5.35 -12.16 -8.01
N GLY A 225 -4.52 -12.68 -7.11
CA GLY A 225 -4.38 -14.10 -6.83
C GLY A 225 -5.03 -14.60 -5.55
N ASP A 226 -4.83 -15.87 -5.31
CA ASP A 226 -5.17 -16.60 -4.10
C ASP A 226 -4.08 -17.66 -3.81
N GLU A 227 -4.32 -18.57 -2.89
CA GLU A 227 -3.40 -19.66 -2.52
C GLU A 227 -2.97 -20.56 -3.70
N THR A 228 -3.67 -20.50 -4.84
CA THR A 228 -3.38 -21.31 -6.03
C THR A 228 -2.60 -20.57 -7.11
N GLU A 229 -2.40 -19.25 -6.99
CA GLU A 229 -1.79 -18.43 -8.04
C GLU A 229 -0.38 -18.91 -8.42
N TRP A 230 0.49 -19.09 -7.44
CA TRP A 230 1.84 -19.61 -7.68
C TRP A 230 1.81 -20.98 -8.34
N TYR A 231 0.96 -21.90 -7.85
CA TYR A 231 0.85 -23.24 -8.40
C TYR A 231 0.41 -23.23 -9.86
N LYS A 232 -0.62 -22.43 -10.19
CA LYS A 232 -1.17 -22.38 -11.54
C LYS A 232 -0.28 -21.66 -12.56
N GLN A 233 0.47 -20.63 -12.14
CA GLN A 233 1.20 -19.75 -13.04
C GLN A 233 2.72 -19.83 -12.85
N GLY A 234 3.16 -20.09 -11.62
CA GLY A 234 4.57 -20.06 -11.22
C GLY A 234 5.27 -21.41 -11.27
N ALA A 235 4.52 -22.53 -11.28
CA ALA A 235 5.05 -23.90 -11.26
C ALA A 235 6.15 -24.12 -10.18
N PRO A 236 5.93 -23.71 -8.92
CA PRO A 236 6.96 -23.77 -7.89
C PRO A 236 7.40 -25.20 -7.58
N ASP A 237 6.49 -26.16 -7.63
CA ASP A 237 6.78 -27.58 -7.47
C ASP A 237 7.76 -28.08 -8.52
N VAL A 238 7.55 -27.74 -9.78
CA VAL A 238 8.43 -28.13 -10.89
C VAL A 238 9.83 -27.49 -10.75
N ILE A 239 9.90 -26.20 -10.45
CA ILE A 239 11.17 -25.48 -10.25
C ILE A 239 11.98 -26.10 -9.10
N LEU A 240 11.29 -26.36 -7.98
CA LEU A 240 11.94 -26.91 -6.78
C LEU A 240 12.37 -28.38 -6.98
N ASP A 241 11.57 -29.19 -7.66
CA ASP A 241 11.92 -30.57 -7.99
C ASP A 241 13.16 -30.63 -8.90
N ASN A 242 13.22 -29.76 -9.92
CA ASN A 242 14.37 -29.65 -10.80
C ASN A 242 15.63 -29.22 -10.03
N LEU A 243 15.53 -28.21 -9.18
CA LEU A 243 16.65 -27.76 -8.33
C LEU A 243 17.07 -28.82 -7.32
N TYR A 244 16.13 -29.57 -6.78
CA TYR A 244 16.41 -30.69 -5.89
C TYR A 244 17.21 -31.79 -6.60
N ALA A 245 16.74 -32.20 -7.79
CA ALA A 245 17.43 -33.20 -8.60
C ALA A 245 18.87 -32.77 -8.99
N ASP A 246 19.07 -31.47 -9.22
CA ASP A 246 20.37 -30.86 -9.51
C ASP A 246 21.23 -30.62 -8.26
N LYS A 247 20.74 -30.96 -7.06
CA LYS A 247 21.43 -30.74 -5.76
C LYS A 247 21.75 -29.25 -5.51
N LYS A 248 20.93 -28.34 -6.02
CA LYS A 248 21.16 -26.90 -5.94
C LYS A 248 20.44 -26.23 -4.78
N LEU A 249 19.47 -26.89 -4.14
CA LEU A 249 18.73 -26.34 -3.01
C LEU A 249 18.79 -27.23 -1.76
N VAL A 250 18.57 -26.63 -0.61
CA VAL A 250 18.30 -27.34 0.64
C VAL A 250 16.83 -27.79 0.62
N PRO A 251 16.53 -29.10 0.81
CA PRO A 251 15.17 -29.60 0.85
C PRO A 251 14.33 -28.81 1.88
N MET A 252 13.22 -28.20 1.44
CA MET A 252 12.37 -27.36 2.27
C MET A 252 10.89 -27.63 2.01
N ILE A 253 10.05 -27.28 2.98
CA ILE A 253 8.60 -27.17 2.81
C ILE A 253 8.32 -25.78 2.27
N VAL A 254 7.39 -25.67 1.29
CA VAL A 254 6.92 -24.37 0.79
C VAL A 254 5.43 -24.24 1.03
N VAL A 255 5.04 -23.18 1.70
CA VAL A 255 3.66 -22.84 2.05
C VAL A 255 3.20 -21.69 1.18
N LEU A 256 2.11 -21.88 0.47
CA LEU A 256 1.49 -20.88 -0.41
C LEU A 256 0.13 -20.49 0.21
N PRO A 257 0.13 -19.56 1.17
CA PRO A 257 -1.12 -19.15 1.81
C PRO A 257 -1.89 -18.14 0.97
N ASN A 258 -3.15 -17.92 1.30
CA ASN A 258 -3.88 -16.78 0.77
C ASN A 258 -3.55 -15.51 1.57
N GLY A 259 -2.84 -14.58 0.96
CA GLY A 259 -2.41 -13.31 1.58
C GLY A 259 -3.53 -12.28 1.79
N ARG A 260 -4.77 -12.55 1.35
CA ARG A 260 -5.94 -11.69 1.53
C ARG A 260 -6.73 -12.12 2.77
N ALA A 261 -6.36 -11.64 3.95
CA ALA A 261 -6.96 -12.04 5.23
C ALA A 261 -8.24 -11.25 5.55
N GLN A 262 -9.35 -11.73 5.00
CA GLN A 262 -10.70 -11.25 5.23
C GLN A 262 -11.72 -12.41 5.05
N PRO A 263 -12.99 -12.29 5.50
CA PRO A 263 -13.98 -13.36 5.40
C PRO A 263 -14.21 -13.88 3.98
N ASN A 264 -14.38 -13.00 2.99
CA ASN A 264 -14.33 -13.38 1.57
C ASN A 264 -12.92 -13.10 1.04
N ASP A 265 -12.09 -14.13 1.01
CA ASP A 265 -10.69 -14.04 0.60
C ASP A 265 -10.48 -14.31 -0.91
N ARG A 266 -11.54 -14.26 -1.71
CA ARG A 266 -11.46 -14.44 -3.18
C ARG A 266 -11.13 -13.12 -3.88
N ALA A 267 -10.44 -13.23 -5.01
CA ALA A 267 -10.11 -12.10 -5.88
C ALA A 267 -11.30 -11.78 -6.80
N GLU A 268 -12.37 -11.20 -6.24
CA GLU A 268 -13.61 -10.88 -6.95
C GLU A 268 -13.86 -9.37 -7.00
N GLY A 269 -14.53 -8.90 -8.05
CA GLY A 269 -14.89 -7.50 -8.22
C GLY A 269 -13.67 -6.57 -8.30
N ASN A 270 -13.70 -5.47 -7.56
CA ASN A 270 -12.56 -4.55 -7.48
C ASN A 270 -11.52 -5.07 -6.47
N VAL A 271 -10.55 -5.85 -6.96
CA VAL A 271 -9.50 -6.45 -6.12
C VAL A 271 -8.66 -5.41 -5.37
N TYR A 272 -8.52 -4.19 -5.88
CA TYR A 272 -7.79 -3.11 -5.21
C TYR A 272 -8.51 -2.60 -3.95
N ALA A 273 -9.83 -2.72 -3.89
CA ALA A 273 -10.59 -2.39 -2.68
C ALA A 273 -10.28 -3.35 -1.52
N THR A 274 -9.71 -4.52 -1.81
CA THR A 274 -9.33 -5.52 -0.80
C THR A 274 -7.88 -5.37 -0.32
N ALA A 275 -7.14 -4.36 -0.77
CA ALA A 275 -5.75 -4.14 -0.36
C ALA A 275 -5.53 -4.12 1.17
N PRO A 276 -6.44 -3.54 2.00
CA PRO A 276 -6.30 -3.62 3.46
C PRO A 276 -6.27 -5.04 4.03
N ALA A 277 -6.92 -5.99 3.37
CA ALA A 277 -6.90 -7.40 3.80
C ALA A 277 -5.50 -8.03 3.71
N PHE A 278 -4.64 -7.49 2.84
CA PHE A 278 -3.24 -7.92 2.74
C PHE A 278 -2.42 -7.47 3.94
N GLU A 279 -2.74 -6.36 4.58
CA GLU A 279 -2.10 -5.93 5.84
C GLU A 279 -2.55 -6.82 7.02
N ASN A 280 -3.83 -7.18 7.06
CA ASN A 280 -4.39 -8.06 8.09
C ASN A 280 -3.73 -9.44 8.11
N PHE A 281 -3.17 -9.88 6.99
CA PHE A 281 -2.55 -11.19 6.87
C PHE A 281 -1.34 -11.38 7.80
N GLU A 282 -0.68 -10.34 8.25
CA GLU A 282 0.40 -10.46 9.25
C GLU A 282 -0.06 -11.22 10.49
N LYS A 283 -1.25 -10.89 11.01
CA LYS A 283 -1.82 -11.56 12.19
C LYS A 283 -2.14 -13.03 11.92
N ASP A 284 -2.76 -13.31 10.78
CA ASP A 284 -3.10 -14.67 10.38
C ASP A 284 -1.83 -15.51 10.15
N LEU A 285 -0.81 -14.95 9.49
CA LEU A 285 0.47 -15.61 9.27
C LEU A 285 1.16 -16.00 10.57
N LEU A 286 1.25 -15.07 11.51
CA LEU A 286 2.01 -15.27 12.75
C LEU A 286 1.25 -16.12 13.78
N ASN A 287 -0.08 -15.96 13.87
CA ASN A 287 -0.87 -16.57 14.93
C ASN A 287 -1.60 -17.85 14.51
N ASP A 288 -1.84 -18.05 13.21
CA ASP A 288 -2.63 -19.18 12.72
C ASP A 288 -1.82 -20.05 11.71
N VAL A 289 -1.28 -19.47 10.64
CA VAL A 289 -0.59 -20.25 9.58
C VAL A 289 0.70 -20.89 10.08
N ILE A 290 1.61 -20.12 10.70
CA ILE A 290 2.88 -20.66 11.20
C ILE A 290 2.64 -21.75 12.26
N PRO A 291 1.85 -21.52 13.31
CA PRO A 291 1.55 -22.56 14.29
C PRO A 291 0.89 -23.81 13.70
N PHE A 292 -0.02 -23.65 12.73
CA PHE A 292 -0.63 -24.78 12.04
C PHE A 292 0.41 -25.63 11.28
N ILE A 293 1.29 -24.99 10.50
CA ILE A 293 2.36 -25.68 9.75
C ILE A 293 3.30 -26.41 10.70
N GLU A 294 3.68 -25.79 11.81
CA GLU A 294 4.55 -26.36 12.83
C GLU A 294 3.93 -27.57 13.56
N SER A 295 2.60 -27.57 13.69
CA SER A 295 1.87 -28.70 14.29
C SER A 295 1.62 -29.85 13.31
N LYS A 296 1.47 -29.56 12.01
CA LYS A 296 1.05 -30.52 10.98
C LYS A 296 2.22 -31.16 10.24
N TYR A 297 3.34 -30.46 10.10
CA TYR A 297 4.49 -30.89 9.32
C TYR A 297 5.74 -30.94 10.19
N SER A 298 6.71 -31.75 9.77
CA SER A 298 7.99 -31.88 10.49
C SER A 298 8.93 -30.73 10.10
N VAL A 299 8.88 -29.63 10.84
CA VAL A 299 9.60 -28.40 10.56
C VAL A 299 10.67 -28.06 11.60
N LYS A 300 11.68 -27.31 11.19
CA LYS A 300 12.64 -26.65 12.06
C LYS A 300 12.05 -25.28 12.44
N MET A 301 11.76 -25.06 13.72
CA MET A 301 10.95 -23.92 14.20
C MET A 301 11.78 -22.63 14.40
N SER A 302 13.09 -22.64 14.29
CA SER A 302 13.91 -21.45 14.53
C SER A 302 13.81 -20.45 13.37
N ARG A 303 14.06 -19.17 13.67
CA ARG A 303 14.06 -18.09 12.66
C ARG A 303 15.04 -18.34 11.50
N GLU A 304 16.16 -18.99 11.78
CA GLU A 304 17.18 -19.35 10.77
C GLU A 304 16.69 -20.40 9.78
N ASN A 305 15.59 -21.07 10.08
CA ASN A 305 14.95 -22.06 9.24
C ASN A 305 13.59 -21.60 8.69
N ARG A 306 13.30 -20.29 8.76
CA ARG A 306 12.05 -19.72 8.27
C ARG A 306 12.32 -18.58 7.32
N ALA A 307 11.80 -18.72 6.08
CA ALA A 307 11.87 -17.74 5.02
C ALA A 307 10.47 -17.21 4.65
N ILE A 308 10.40 -15.98 4.17
CA ILE A 308 9.23 -15.40 3.57
C ILE A 308 9.61 -14.68 2.27
N ALA A 309 8.87 -14.94 1.21
CA ALA A 309 9.04 -14.26 -0.07
C ALA A 309 7.70 -14.13 -0.80
N GLY A 310 7.63 -13.26 -1.79
CA GLY A 310 6.41 -13.13 -2.58
C GLY A 310 6.55 -12.16 -3.73
N LEU A 311 5.54 -12.18 -4.61
CA LEU A 311 5.44 -11.33 -5.79
C LEU A 311 4.46 -10.17 -5.57
N SER A 312 4.72 -9.03 -6.19
CA SER A 312 3.79 -7.90 -6.23
C SER A 312 3.29 -7.49 -4.83
N MET A 313 1.98 -7.57 -4.54
CA MET A 313 1.42 -7.35 -3.20
C MET A 313 2.04 -8.29 -2.15
N GLY A 314 2.27 -9.57 -2.51
CA GLY A 314 2.97 -10.53 -1.67
C GLY A 314 4.45 -10.18 -1.45
N GLY A 315 5.08 -9.50 -2.41
CA GLY A 315 6.42 -8.93 -2.26
C GLY A 315 6.44 -7.83 -1.19
N GLY A 316 5.49 -6.89 -1.26
CA GLY A 316 5.31 -5.87 -0.23
C GLY A 316 5.01 -6.45 1.15
N GLN A 317 4.13 -7.47 1.23
CA GLN A 317 3.87 -8.21 2.48
C GLN A 317 5.14 -8.87 3.02
N SER A 318 5.90 -9.55 2.15
CA SER A 318 7.13 -10.25 2.56
C SER A 318 8.17 -9.32 3.16
N LEU A 319 8.33 -8.13 2.58
CA LEU A 319 9.21 -7.10 3.12
C LEU A 319 8.66 -6.51 4.43
N ASN A 320 7.35 -6.18 4.47
CA ASN A 320 6.72 -5.59 5.67
C ASN A 320 6.78 -6.55 6.86
N PHE A 321 6.38 -7.80 6.65
CA PHE A 321 6.27 -8.79 7.73
C PHE A 321 7.63 -9.40 8.08
N GLY A 322 8.46 -9.67 7.08
CA GLY A 322 9.79 -10.24 7.29
C GLY A 322 10.70 -9.29 8.05
N LEU A 323 10.80 -8.03 7.60
CA LEU A 323 11.63 -7.01 8.25
C LEU A 323 11.02 -6.53 9.58
N GLY A 324 9.67 -6.50 9.69
CA GLY A 324 9.00 -6.19 10.95
C GLY A 324 9.11 -7.29 12.02
N ASN A 325 9.42 -8.53 11.63
CA ASN A 325 9.46 -9.70 12.52
C ASN A 325 10.78 -10.47 12.39
N LEU A 326 11.93 -9.81 12.55
CA LEU A 326 13.26 -10.39 12.46
C LEU A 326 13.55 -11.48 13.52
N ASN A 327 12.73 -11.60 14.55
CA ASN A 327 12.79 -12.72 15.49
C ASN A 327 12.05 -13.97 14.97
N THR A 328 11.29 -13.84 13.89
CA THR A 328 10.55 -14.93 13.24
C THR A 328 11.19 -15.35 11.91
N PHE A 329 11.70 -14.40 11.14
CA PHE A 329 12.27 -14.63 9.81
C PHE A 329 13.73 -14.18 9.72
N SER A 330 14.57 -14.95 8.99
CA SER A 330 15.94 -14.56 8.68
C SER A 330 16.22 -14.42 7.18
N TRP A 331 15.34 -14.97 6.34
CA TRP A 331 15.46 -15.00 4.89
C TRP A 331 14.24 -14.34 4.29
N ILE A 332 14.44 -13.24 3.58
CA ILE A 332 13.33 -12.39 3.12
C ILE A 332 13.53 -12.08 1.64
N GLY A 333 12.45 -12.22 0.83
CA GLY A 333 12.45 -11.92 -0.60
C GLY A 333 11.25 -11.07 -1.02
N GLY A 334 11.51 -9.95 -1.72
CA GLY A 334 10.49 -9.12 -2.35
C GLY A 334 10.69 -9.12 -3.86
N PHE A 335 9.77 -9.75 -4.61
CA PHE A 335 9.80 -9.81 -6.08
C PHE A 335 8.83 -8.79 -6.65
N SER A 336 9.33 -7.79 -7.39
CA SER A 336 8.50 -6.72 -7.97
C SER A 336 7.51 -6.12 -6.95
N SER A 337 7.97 -5.71 -5.79
CA SER A 337 7.10 -5.30 -4.68
C SER A 337 6.15 -4.16 -5.06
N ALA A 338 4.88 -4.30 -4.65
CA ALA A 338 3.80 -3.35 -4.96
C ALA A 338 3.77 -2.16 -3.98
N PRO A 339 2.93 -1.15 -4.22
CA PRO A 339 2.80 0.06 -3.38
C PRO A 339 2.41 -0.16 -1.92
N ASN A 340 1.95 -1.36 -1.52
CA ASN A 340 1.72 -1.72 -0.13
C ASN A 340 3.03 -1.89 0.68
N GLN A 341 4.18 -1.88 0.03
CA GLN A 341 5.47 -1.83 0.69
C GLN A 341 5.60 -0.54 1.48
N LYS A 342 5.89 -0.64 2.77
CA LYS A 342 6.18 0.50 3.64
C LYS A 342 7.44 1.24 3.18
N THR A 343 7.60 2.50 3.60
CA THR A 343 8.82 3.25 3.25
C THR A 343 10.06 2.59 3.84
N PRO A 344 11.24 2.74 3.23
CA PRO A 344 12.47 2.11 3.69
C PRO A 344 12.81 2.40 5.15
N GLN A 345 12.55 3.61 5.63
CA GLN A 345 12.79 4.03 7.02
C GLN A 345 11.88 3.29 8.02
N ILE A 346 10.65 2.95 7.61
CA ILE A 346 9.72 2.16 8.43
C ILE A 346 10.09 0.68 8.40
N LEU A 347 10.54 0.18 7.23
CA LEU A 347 10.97 -1.21 7.08
C LEU A 347 12.24 -1.53 7.88
N VAL A 348 13.18 -0.61 7.91
CA VAL A 348 14.50 -0.79 8.51
C VAL A 348 14.82 0.41 9.41
N PRO A 349 14.12 0.54 10.55
CA PRO A 349 14.34 1.65 11.49
C PRO A 349 15.71 1.58 12.18
N ASN A 350 16.26 0.37 12.33
CA ASN A 350 17.57 0.08 12.95
C ASN A 350 18.45 -0.72 11.99
N PRO A 351 19.15 -0.06 11.04
CA PRO A 351 19.95 -0.76 10.02
C PRO A 351 20.99 -1.73 10.58
N GLY A 352 21.67 -1.35 11.68
CA GLY A 352 22.68 -2.20 12.33
C GLY A 352 22.10 -3.49 12.90
N GLU A 353 20.97 -3.43 13.58
CA GLU A 353 20.26 -4.61 14.10
C GLU A 353 19.74 -5.49 12.96
N THR A 354 19.19 -4.87 11.95
CA THR A 354 18.68 -5.57 10.76
C THR A 354 19.81 -6.33 10.07
N ALA A 355 20.96 -5.70 9.85
CA ALA A 355 22.13 -6.33 9.23
C ALA A 355 22.63 -7.54 10.01
N GLN A 356 22.61 -7.49 11.35
CA GLN A 356 23.02 -8.60 12.22
C GLN A 356 22.05 -9.79 12.20
N LYS A 357 20.75 -9.51 12.09
CA LYS A 357 19.69 -10.53 12.16
C LYS A 357 19.41 -11.20 10.81
N LEU A 358 19.61 -10.52 9.70
CA LEU A 358 19.36 -11.08 8.37
C LEU A 358 20.39 -12.15 7.98
N LYS A 359 19.91 -13.23 7.36
CA LYS A 359 20.72 -14.19 6.62
C LYS A 359 20.71 -13.89 5.12
N LEU A 360 19.55 -13.44 4.62
CA LEU A 360 19.37 -12.99 3.24
C LEU A 360 18.23 -11.97 3.17
N LEU A 361 18.47 -10.87 2.49
CA LEU A 361 17.45 -9.97 1.98
C LEU A 361 17.61 -9.89 0.47
N TRP A 362 16.61 -10.39 -0.25
CA TRP A 362 16.52 -10.37 -1.71
C TRP A 362 15.50 -9.35 -2.15
N ILE A 363 15.90 -8.48 -3.05
CA ILE A 363 15.02 -7.50 -3.69
C ILE A 363 15.21 -7.64 -5.19
N SER A 364 14.14 -7.86 -5.94
CA SER A 364 14.20 -7.97 -7.39
C SER A 364 13.06 -7.23 -8.09
N CYS A 365 13.26 -6.95 -9.35
CA CYS A 365 12.24 -6.38 -10.22
C CYS A 365 12.61 -6.61 -11.69
N GLY A 366 11.59 -6.58 -12.57
CA GLY A 366 11.83 -6.54 -14.01
C GLY A 366 12.30 -5.14 -14.48
N ASP A 367 13.19 -5.08 -15.47
CA ASP A 367 13.73 -3.84 -16.04
C ASP A 367 12.67 -3.00 -16.79
N GLN A 368 11.51 -3.61 -17.11
CA GLN A 368 10.35 -2.98 -17.75
C GLN A 368 9.11 -2.97 -16.83
N ASP A 369 9.30 -3.23 -15.54
CA ASP A 369 8.23 -3.22 -14.55
C ASP A 369 7.93 -1.80 -14.08
N GLY A 370 6.70 -1.33 -14.25
CA GLY A 370 6.26 0.01 -13.82
C GLY A 370 6.34 0.25 -12.31
N LEU A 371 6.55 -0.79 -11.49
CA LEU A 371 6.70 -0.70 -10.03
C LEU A 371 8.15 -0.66 -9.57
N ILE A 372 9.12 -0.70 -10.47
CA ILE A 372 10.57 -0.77 -10.16
C ILE A 372 11.03 0.29 -9.16
N SER A 373 10.45 1.48 -9.18
CA SER A 373 10.82 2.58 -8.30
C SER A 373 10.66 2.27 -6.80
N PHE A 374 9.78 1.34 -6.41
CA PHE A 374 9.64 0.90 -5.02
C PHE A 374 10.87 0.08 -4.59
N SER A 375 11.29 -0.85 -5.42
CA SER A 375 12.47 -1.67 -5.18
C SER A 375 13.77 -0.85 -5.23
N GLN A 376 13.91 0.07 -6.19
CA GLN A 376 15.05 0.99 -6.29
C GLN A 376 15.21 1.86 -5.04
N LYS A 377 14.10 2.42 -4.51
CA LYS A 377 14.13 3.24 -3.28
C LYS A 377 14.59 2.44 -2.07
N LEU A 378 14.11 1.20 -1.94
CA LEU A 378 14.55 0.33 -0.86
C LEU A 378 16.02 -0.05 -1.02
N HIS A 379 16.47 -0.45 -2.22
CA HIS A 379 17.87 -0.74 -2.52
C HIS A 379 18.79 0.44 -2.16
N ALA A 380 18.45 1.64 -2.62
CA ALA A 380 19.25 2.84 -2.34
C ALA A 380 19.40 3.09 -0.84
N TYR A 381 18.31 3.00 -0.08
CA TYR A 381 18.33 3.17 1.37
C TYR A 381 19.17 2.12 2.07
N LEU A 382 19.02 0.83 1.71
CA LEU A 382 19.79 -0.26 2.30
C LEU A 382 21.29 -0.12 2.01
N LYS A 383 21.64 0.30 0.80
CA LYS A 383 23.02 0.57 0.40
C LYS A 383 23.62 1.72 1.21
N GLU A 384 22.91 2.83 1.32
CA GLU A 384 23.33 4.00 2.11
C GLU A 384 23.56 3.66 3.58
N ASN A 385 22.75 2.77 4.13
CA ASN A 385 22.80 2.38 5.54
C ASN A 385 23.60 1.07 5.79
N ASN A 386 24.35 0.58 4.79
CA ASN A 386 25.20 -0.62 4.90
C ASN A 386 24.45 -1.89 5.36
N VAL A 387 23.20 -2.05 4.97
CA VAL A 387 22.42 -3.27 5.23
C VAL A 387 22.69 -4.28 4.11
N PRO A 388 23.26 -5.46 4.41
CA PRO A 388 23.52 -6.49 3.42
C PRO A 388 22.23 -6.94 2.72
N HIS A 389 22.21 -6.88 1.40
CA HIS A 389 21.10 -7.32 0.57
C HIS A 389 21.55 -7.63 -0.85
N ILE A 390 20.74 -8.37 -1.56
CA ILE A 390 20.90 -8.60 -3.00
C ILE A 390 19.84 -7.76 -3.72
N TRP A 391 20.28 -6.88 -4.62
CA TRP A 391 19.47 -6.21 -5.61
C TRP A 391 19.67 -6.90 -6.95
N HIS A 392 18.60 -7.47 -7.52
CA HIS A 392 18.61 -8.20 -8.76
C HIS A 392 17.62 -7.63 -9.76
N LEU A 393 18.09 -7.24 -10.94
CA LEU A 393 17.26 -6.76 -12.02
C LEU A 393 17.13 -7.83 -13.08
N ASP A 394 15.92 -8.30 -13.31
CA ASP A 394 15.58 -9.23 -14.38
C ASP A 394 15.17 -8.51 -15.67
N SER A 395 15.30 -9.17 -16.81
CA SER A 395 14.72 -8.69 -18.05
C SER A 395 13.25 -9.10 -18.15
N GLY A 396 12.35 -8.12 -18.12
CA GLY A 396 10.91 -8.34 -18.26
C GLY A 396 10.04 -7.30 -17.55
N LYS A 397 8.74 -7.59 -17.53
CA LYS A 397 7.71 -6.74 -16.96
C LYS A 397 7.21 -7.29 -15.61
N HIS A 398 6.08 -6.78 -15.14
CA HIS A 398 5.37 -7.28 -13.96
C HIS A 398 4.66 -8.60 -14.28
N GLU A 399 5.40 -9.70 -14.34
CA GLU A 399 4.91 -10.95 -14.90
C GLU A 399 5.58 -12.21 -14.31
N PHE A 400 4.92 -13.35 -14.44
CA PHE A 400 5.43 -14.63 -13.91
C PHE A 400 6.74 -15.10 -14.53
N LYS A 401 7.09 -14.65 -15.74
CA LYS A 401 8.41 -14.94 -16.32
C LYS A 401 9.54 -14.43 -15.40
N VAL A 402 9.41 -13.22 -14.89
CA VAL A 402 10.34 -12.60 -13.93
C VAL A 402 10.30 -13.35 -12.60
N TRP A 403 9.11 -13.53 -12.02
CA TRP A 403 8.97 -14.11 -10.69
C TRP A 403 9.35 -15.59 -10.60
N LYS A 404 9.22 -16.36 -11.68
CA LYS A 404 9.74 -17.73 -11.75
C LYS A 404 11.26 -17.76 -11.74
N ASN A 405 11.91 -16.82 -12.46
CA ASN A 405 13.36 -16.67 -12.42
C ASN A 405 13.82 -16.27 -11.00
N ASP A 406 13.12 -15.32 -10.36
CA ASP A 406 13.37 -14.95 -8.97
C ASP A 406 13.27 -16.16 -8.02
N LEU A 407 12.20 -16.95 -8.12
CA LEU A 407 12.04 -18.15 -7.30
C LEU A 407 13.18 -19.16 -7.52
N TYR A 408 13.58 -19.38 -8.79
CA TYR A 408 14.69 -20.25 -9.13
C TYR A 408 16.01 -19.79 -8.50
N LEU A 409 16.34 -18.51 -8.60
CA LEU A 409 17.58 -17.94 -8.07
C LEU A 409 17.56 -17.88 -6.53
N PHE A 410 16.49 -17.33 -5.96
CA PHE A 410 16.31 -17.14 -4.52
C PHE A 410 16.34 -18.47 -3.76
N SER A 411 15.64 -19.50 -4.26
CA SER A 411 15.55 -20.80 -3.60
C SER A 411 16.91 -21.46 -3.41
N GLN A 412 17.85 -21.25 -4.33
CA GLN A 412 19.20 -21.79 -4.25
C GLN A 412 20.05 -21.17 -3.15
N LEU A 413 19.68 -19.98 -2.67
CA LEU A 413 20.41 -19.26 -1.63
C LEU A 413 19.89 -19.58 -0.22
N LEU A 414 18.67 -20.10 -0.11
CA LEU A 414 18.00 -20.32 1.17
C LEU A 414 18.64 -21.43 2.00
N PHE A 415 18.72 -21.19 3.33
CA PHE A 415 19.06 -22.17 4.36
C PHE A 415 20.47 -22.79 4.25
N LYS A 416 21.39 -22.07 3.58
CA LYS A 416 22.81 -22.44 3.46
C LYS A 416 23.67 -21.85 4.58
#